data_72a4c44a99088e05900ab75fa039022b
#
_entry.id   72a4c44a99088e05900ab75fa039022b
#
_cell.length_a   1.000
_cell.length_b   1.000
_cell.length_c   1.000
_cell.angle_alpha   90.00
_cell.angle_beta   90.00
_cell.angle_gamma   90.00
#
_symmetry.space_group_name_H-M   'P 1'
#
loop_
_entity.id
_entity.type
_entity.pdbx_description
1 polymer ?
#
loop_
_entity_poly.entity_id
_entity_poly.type
_entity_poly.pdbx_seq_one_letter_code
_entity_poly.pdbx_strand_id
1 'polypeptide(L)'
;KVEAEDNAHILLEHENQIISHIMCGFNYFDPHGHEASNQSLHSIQIYGDAGNMRLIGYDWETNGVILDTSWTNPPELLSTDKGNYQWQEGATVTAESLVTGTKPKINVEHALHVLEIIEAARKSQETGLRIKLSSSFPYPLFGE
;
A
#
# COMPACT_ATOMS: atom_id res chain seq x y z
N LYS A 1 8.87 -28.57 2.90
CA LYS A 1 7.49 -28.08 2.83
C LYS A 1 7.35 -26.95 3.83
N VAL A 2 7.06 -25.77 3.37
CA VAL A 2 6.77 -24.61 4.23
C VAL A 2 5.30 -24.72 4.62
N GLU A 3 5.00 -24.59 5.91
CA GLU A 3 3.62 -24.68 6.46
C GLU A 3 3.04 -23.29 6.79
N ALA A 4 3.64 -22.23 6.23
CA ALA A 4 3.14 -20.86 6.34
C ALA A 4 2.47 -20.42 5.04
N GLU A 5 1.55 -19.47 5.13
CA GLU A 5 0.98 -18.82 3.96
C GLU A 5 2.10 -18.10 3.19
N ASP A 6 2.22 -18.38 1.91
CA ASP A 6 3.23 -17.82 1.02
C ASP A 6 2.64 -16.85 -0.02
N ASN A 7 1.33 -16.75 -0.09
CA ASN A 7 0.63 -15.73 -0.86
C ASN A 7 -0.74 -15.36 -0.25
N ALA A 8 -1.22 -14.18 -0.57
CA ALA A 8 -2.52 -13.70 -0.17
C ALA A 8 -3.15 -12.79 -1.23
N HIS A 9 -4.47 -12.91 -1.36
CA HIS A 9 -5.33 -11.97 -2.06
C HIS A 9 -6.38 -11.45 -1.09
N ILE A 10 -6.32 -10.17 -0.78
CA ILE A 10 -7.21 -9.53 0.19
C ILE A 10 -8.02 -8.47 -0.52
N LEU A 11 -9.34 -8.57 -0.44
CA LEU A 11 -10.26 -7.54 -0.89
C LEU A 11 -10.76 -6.76 0.32
N LEU A 12 -10.56 -5.45 0.31
CA LEU A 12 -11.03 -4.52 1.34
C LEU A 12 -12.13 -3.64 0.72
N GLU A 13 -13.28 -3.64 1.33
CA GLU A 13 -14.34 -2.70 1.01
C GLU A 13 -14.27 -1.53 1.99
N HIS A 14 -14.08 -0.34 1.45
CA HIS A 14 -14.05 0.91 2.20
C HIS A 14 -15.41 1.61 2.16
N GLU A 15 -15.52 2.68 2.91
CA GLU A 15 -16.63 3.61 2.77
C GLU A 15 -16.68 4.18 1.34
N ASN A 16 -17.85 4.66 0.94
CA ASN A 16 -18.08 5.22 -0.40
C ASN A 16 -17.85 4.26 -1.58
N GLN A 17 -18.04 2.96 -1.36
CA GLN A 17 -17.94 1.92 -2.40
C GLN A 17 -16.54 1.76 -3.02
N ILE A 18 -15.51 2.28 -2.37
CA ILE A 18 -14.13 2.05 -2.79
C ILE A 18 -13.72 0.62 -2.43
N ILE A 19 -13.03 -0.04 -3.35
CA ILE A 19 -12.48 -1.39 -3.13
C ILE A 19 -10.99 -1.34 -3.32
N SER A 20 -10.24 -1.89 -2.36
CA SER A 20 -8.83 -2.17 -2.51
C SER A 20 -8.60 -3.67 -2.67
N HIS A 21 -7.71 -4.03 -3.58
CA HIS A 21 -7.21 -5.39 -3.73
C HIS A 21 -5.72 -5.40 -3.42
N ILE A 22 -5.35 -6.14 -2.40
CA ILE A 22 -3.95 -6.38 -2.03
C ILE A 22 -3.59 -7.78 -2.52
N MET A 23 -2.54 -7.86 -3.30
CA MET A 23 -1.98 -9.10 -3.80
C MET A 23 -0.51 -9.18 -3.37
N CYS A 24 -0.16 -10.17 -2.58
CA CYS A 24 1.20 -10.38 -2.14
C CYS A 24 1.56 -11.87 -2.14
N GLY A 25 2.82 -12.17 -2.41
CA GLY A 25 3.30 -13.55 -2.41
C GLY A 25 4.76 -13.67 -2.80
N PHE A 26 5.38 -14.75 -2.33
CA PHE A 26 6.78 -15.07 -2.64
C PHE A 26 6.94 -15.85 -3.96
N ASN A 27 5.85 -16.34 -4.53
CA ASN A 27 5.84 -17.20 -5.71
C ASN A 27 5.37 -16.48 -6.99
N TYR A 28 5.18 -15.18 -6.93
CA TYR A 28 4.91 -14.39 -8.13
C TYR A 28 6.20 -14.21 -8.93
N PHE A 29 6.11 -14.54 -10.21
CA PHE A 29 7.22 -14.39 -11.12
C PHE A 29 7.47 -12.90 -11.41
N ASP A 30 8.66 -12.43 -11.07
CA ASP A 30 9.18 -11.13 -11.49
C ASP A 30 10.31 -11.37 -12.50
N PRO A 31 10.08 -11.16 -13.80
CA PRO A 31 11.06 -11.44 -14.85
C PRO A 31 12.27 -10.49 -14.83
N HIS A 32 12.20 -9.43 -14.06
CA HIS A 32 13.19 -8.35 -14.09
C HIS A 32 13.98 -8.18 -12.80
N GLY A 33 13.67 -8.98 -11.77
CA GLY A 33 14.33 -8.88 -10.48
C GLY A 33 14.17 -7.47 -9.87
N HIS A 34 15.21 -7.01 -9.18
CA HIS A 34 15.22 -5.70 -8.54
C HIS A 34 15.70 -4.55 -9.45
N GLU A 35 15.69 -4.72 -10.76
CA GLU A 35 16.08 -3.64 -11.65
C GLU A 35 14.98 -2.58 -11.75
N ALA A 36 15.24 -1.43 -11.17
CA ALA A 36 14.33 -0.28 -11.11
C ALA A 36 13.96 0.33 -12.47
N SER A 37 14.62 -0.09 -13.54
CA SER A 37 14.33 0.37 -14.91
C SER A 37 13.06 -0.22 -15.50
N ASN A 38 12.40 -1.13 -14.79
CA ASN A 38 11.25 -1.82 -15.35
C ASN A 38 9.96 -1.02 -15.22
N GLN A 39 9.58 -0.37 -16.29
CA GLN A 39 8.32 0.37 -16.41
C GLN A 39 7.07 -0.52 -16.45
N SER A 40 7.22 -1.84 -16.50
CA SER A 40 6.08 -2.76 -16.57
C SER A 40 5.56 -3.20 -15.22
N LEU A 41 6.33 -3.02 -14.14
CA LEU A 41 5.88 -3.31 -12.78
C LEU A 41 5.18 -2.10 -12.17
N HIS A 42 4.00 -2.33 -11.64
CA HIS A 42 3.20 -1.34 -10.96
C HIS A 42 2.81 -1.89 -9.59
N SER A 43 3.50 -1.44 -8.54
CA SER A 43 3.20 -1.88 -7.18
C SER A 43 1.87 -1.31 -6.67
N ILE A 44 1.49 -0.11 -7.13
CA ILE A 44 0.22 0.52 -6.79
C ILE A 44 -0.47 0.98 -8.06
N GLN A 45 -1.75 0.62 -8.20
CA GLN A 45 -2.62 1.07 -9.27
C GLN A 45 -3.95 1.53 -8.68
N ILE A 46 -4.45 2.67 -9.16
CA ILE A 46 -5.73 3.25 -8.76
C ILE A 46 -6.57 3.43 -10.02
N TYR A 47 -7.78 2.88 -10.00
CA TYR A 47 -8.75 3.00 -11.07
C TYR A 47 -9.92 3.84 -10.61
N GLY A 48 -10.20 4.91 -11.32
CA GLY A 48 -11.30 5.82 -11.05
C GLY A 48 -12.16 6.07 -12.30
N ASP A 49 -13.29 6.69 -12.10
CA ASP A 49 -14.21 7.09 -13.17
C ASP A 49 -13.67 8.24 -14.02
N ALA A 50 -12.82 9.08 -13.45
CA ALA A 50 -12.19 10.22 -14.14
C ALA A 50 -10.79 9.91 -14.70
N GLY A 51 -10.21 8.74 -14.40
CA GLY A 51 -8.89 8.35 -14.87
C GLY A 51 -8.25 7.26 -14.02
N ASN A 52 -7.07 6.85 -14.44
CA ASN A 52 -6.27 5.83 -13.78
C ASN A 52 -4.92 6.40 -13.39
N MET A 53 -4.42 5.95 -12.24
CA MET A 53 -3.09 6.33 -11.75
C MET A 53 -2.29 5.08 -11.44
N ARG A 54 -1.00 5.10 -11.73
CA ARG A 54 -0.11 3.98 -11.41
C ARG A 54 1.27 4.46 -11.01
N LEU A 55 1.81 3.80 -10.01
CA LEU A 55 3.19 3.96 -9.60
C LEU A 55 4.06 3.06 -10.47
N ILE A 56 5.11 3.64 -11.08
CA ILE A 56 6.08 2.89 -11.89
C ILE A 56 7.20 2.38 -10.97
N GLY A 57 7.55 1.12 -11.12
CA GLY A 57 8.58 0.47 -10.31
C GLY A 57 8.05 -0.05 -8.97
N TYR A 58 8.97 -0.31 -8.05
CA TYR A 58 8.65 -0.76 -6.71
C TYR A 58 8.27 0.39 -5.79
N ASP A 59 7.55 0.10 -4.72
CA ASP A 59 7.18 1.07 -3.69
C ASP A 59 8.40 1.64 -2.93
N TRP A 60 9.50 0.89 -2.84
CA TRP A 60 10.77 1.36 -2.25
C TRP A 60 11.73 2.01 -3.24
N GLU A 61 11.50 1.87 -4.53
CA GLU A 61 12.30 2.49 -5.60
C GLU A 61 11.39 2.88 -6.76
N THR A 62 10.75 4.03 -6.60
CA THR A 62 9.79 4.53 -7.56
C THR A 62 10.48 5.19 -8.74
N ASN A 63 9.93 5.00 -9.94
CA ASN A 63 10.36 5.66 -11.17
C ASN A 63 9.34 6.70 -11.66
N GLY A 64 8.37 7.05 -10.82
CA GLY A 64 7.39 8.07 -11.08
C GLY A 64 5.95 7.61 -10.97
N VAL A 65 5.04 8.53 -11.16
CA VAL A 65 3.59 8.31 -11.18
C VAL A 65 3.06 8.72 -12.53
N ILE A 66 2.31 7.82 -13.15
CA ILE A 66 1.62 8.09 -14.42
C ILE A 66 0.13 8.32 -14.13
N LEU A 67 -0.42 9.38 -14.72
CA LEU A 67 -1.84 9.66 -14.77
C LEU A 67 -2.36 9.48 -16.20
N ASP A 68 -3.45 8.76 -16.34
CA ASP A 68 -4.15 8.55 -17.60
C ASP A 68 -5.61 9.00 -17.45
N THR A 69 -5.96 10.11 -18.08
CA THR A 69 -7.31 10.71 -18.02
C THR A 69 -7.99 10.82 -19.38
N SER A 70 -7.36 10.29 -20.44
CA SER A 70 -7.86 10.46 -21.81
C SER A 70 -7.65 9.22 -22.63
N TRP A 71 -8.64 8.88 -23.45
CA TRP A 71 -8.53 7.81 -24.44
C TRP A 71 -7.73 8.21 -25.69
N THR A 72 -7.46 9.49 -25.87
CA THR A 72 -6.83 10.03 -27.08
C THR A 72 -5.46 10.64 -26.85
N ASN A 73 -5.18 11.08 -25.62
CA ASN A 73 -3.90 11.65 -25.25
C ASN A 73 -2.99 10.58 -24.61
N PRO A 74 -1.68 10.66 -24.79
CA PRO A 74 -0.76 9.80 -24.07
C PRO A 74 -0.88 10.05 -22.56
N PRO A 75 -0.60 9.02 -21.72
CA PRO A 75 -0.54 9.19 -20.28
C PRO A 75 0.47 10.25 -19.86
N GLU A 76 0.14 11.00 -18.83
CA GLU A 76 1.00 12.05 -18.27
C GLU A 76 1.88 11.50 -17.16
N LEU A 77 3.18 11.79 -17.22
CA LEU A 77 4.12 11.51 -16.15
C LEU A 77 4.11 12.67 -15.14
N LEU A 78 3.45 12.47 -13.99
CA LEU A 78 3.25 13.51 -12.97
C LEU A 78 4.50 13.76 -12.13
N SER A 79 5.27 12.72 -11.85
CA SER A 79 6.45 12.82 -11.00
C SER A 79 7.51 11.84 -11.47
N THR A 80 8.75 12.28 -11.41
CA THR A 80 9.96 11.47 -11.63
C THR A 80 10.80 11.36 -10.37
N ASP A 81 10.28 11.82 -9.24
CA ASP A 81 11.02 11.79 -7.98
C ASP A 81 11.23 10.35 -7.56
N LYS A 82 12.48 9.99 -7.42
CA LYS A 82 12.89 8.73 -6.83
C LYS A 82 12.75 8.86 -5.32
N GLY A 83 11.82 8.13 -4.74
CA GLY A 83 11.64 8.09 -3.30
C GLY A 83 12.93 7.65 -2.61
N ASN A 84 13.21 8.22 -1.46
CA ASN A 84 14.30 7.76 -0.61
C ASN A 84 13.71 6.86 0.49
N TYR A 85 13.80 5.56 0.29
CA TYR A 85 13.30 4.60 1.26
C TYR A 85 14.27 4.43 2.43
N GLN A 86 13.84 4.84 3.60
CA GLN A 86 14.64 4.80 4.83
C GLN A 86 14.05 3.79 5.82
N TRP A 87 14.64 2.62 5.89
CA TRP A 87 14.17 1.53 6.77
C TRP A 87 14.07 1.90 8.24
N GLN A 88 14.99 2.76 8.71
CA GLN A 88 15.11 3.12 10.12
C GLN A 88 14.32 4.36 10.51
N GLU A 89 13.71 5.05 9.57
CA GLU A 89 13.02 6.32 9.84
C GLU A 89 11.88 6.16 10.85
N GLY A 90 11.18 5.04 10.82
CA GLY A 90 10.13 4.75 11.81
C GLY A 90 10.61 4.77 13.26
N ALA A 91 11.80 4.24 13.53
CA ALA A 91 12.42 4.28 14.85
C ALA A 91 12.82 5.71 15.24
N THR A 92 13.41 6.45 14.30
CA THR A 92 13.80 7.86 14.50
C THR A 92 12.60 8.74 14.82
N VAL A 93 11.54 8.66 14.02
CA VAL A 93 10.30 9.43 14.22
C VAL A 93 9.64 9.07 15.57
N THR A 94 9.68 7.82 15.98
CA THR A 94 9.17 7.40 17.28
C THR A 94 9.99 7.99 18.42
N ALA A 95 11.32 7.94 18.31
CA ALA A 95 12.21 8.52 19.33
C ALA A 95 12.04 10.05 19.43
N GLU A 96 11.97 10.74 18.32
CA GLU A 96 11.71 12.19 18.27
C GLU A 96 10.37 12.55 18.90
N SER A 97 9.32 11.76 18.61
CA SER A 97 8.00 11.95 19.21
C SER A 97 8.01 11.82 20.73
N LEU A 98 8.77 10.87 21.27
CA LEU A 98 8.97 10.70 22.72
C LEU A 98 9.70 11.89 23.34
N VAL A 99 10.72 12.42 22.68
CA VAL A 99 11.49 13.57 23.16
C VAL A 99 10.69 14.88 23.12
N THR A 100 9.93 15.07 22.04
CA THR A 100 9.15 16.30 21.81
C THR A 100 7.77 16.28 22.46
N GLY A 101 7.29 15.10 22.92
CA GLY A 101 5.94 14.91 23.43
C GLY A 101 4.86 14.98 22.35
N THR A 102 5.24 14.87 21.08
CA THR A 102 4.29 14.86 19.95
C THR A 102 3.83 13.44 19.62
N LYS A 103 2.62 13.30 19.08
CA LYS A 103 2.14 12.00 18.61
C LYS A 103 2.80 11.66 17.26
N PRO A 104 3.40 10.47 17.08
CA PRO A 104 3.97 10.07 15.81
C PRO A 104 2.88 9.94 14.74
N LYS A 105 3.20 10.26 13.49
CA LYS A 105 2.26 10.17 12.37
C LYS A 105 1.75 8.74 12.18
N ILE A 106 2.66 7.77 12.20
CA ILE A 106 2.32 6.34 12.23
C ILE A 106 2.37 5.90 13.70
N ASN A 107 1.25 5.53 14.23
CA ASN A 107 1.05 5.30 15.66
C ASN A 107 0.45 3.90 15.93
N VAL A 108 0.24 3.60 17.18
CA VAL A 108 -0.28 2.30 17.62
C VAL A 108 -1.67 1.99 17.05
N GLU A 109 -2.53 2.99 16.88
CA GLU A 109 -3.86 2.81 16.32
C GLU A 109 -3.78 2.36 14.84
N HIS A 110 -2.84 2.93 14.07
CA HIS A 110 -2.58 2.50 12.69
C HIS A 110 -2.05 1.05 12.66
N ALA A 111 -1.07 0.74 13.50
CA ALA A 111 -0.51 -0.61 13.58
C ALA A 111 -1.56 -1.66 13.98
N LEU A 112 -2.43 -1.33 14.94
CA LEU A 112 -3.54 -2.18 15.37
C LEU A 112 -4.52 -2.43 14.23
N HIS A 113 -4.84 -1.38 13.45
CA HIS A 113 -5.76 -1.52 12.32
C HIS A 113 -5.19 -2.43 11.23
N VAL A 114 -3.91 -2.29 10.90
CA VAL A 114 -3.24 -3.18 9.94
C VAL A 114 -3.24 -4.63 10.43
N LEU A 115 -2.96 -4.86 11.72
CA LEU A 115 -3.01 -6.19 12.30
C LEU A 115 -4.43 -6.80 12.25
N GLU A 116 -5.45 -6.01 12.57
CA GLU A 116 -6.84 -6.46 12.45
C GLU A 116 -7.21 -6.86 11.01
N ILE A 117 -6.73 -6.13 10.00
CA ILE A 117 -6.94 -6.49 8.58
C ILE A 117 -6.36 -7.88 8.30
N ILE A 118 -5.15 -8.18 8.77
CA ILE A 118 -4.49 -9.47 8.56
C ILE A 118 -5.29 -10.59 9.24
N GLU A 119 -5.68 -10.41 10.49
CA GLU A 119 -6.46 -11.41 11.24
C GLU A 119 -7.87 -11.59 10.65
N ALA A 120 -8.50 -10.51 10.20
CA ALA A 120 -9.80 -10.56 9.54
C ALA A 120 -9.72 -11.30 8.18
N ALA A 121 -8.65 -11.12 7.42
CA ALA A 121 -8.42 -11.83 6.17
C ALA A 121 -8.30 -13.35 6.41
N ARG A 122 -7.53 -13.78 7.42
CA ARG A 122 -7.44 -15.19 7.83
C ARG A 122 -8.80 -15.75 8.24
N LYS A 123 -9.52 -15.05 9.08
CA LYS A 123 -10.87 -15.45 9.50
C LYS A 123 -11.86 -15.51 8.33
N SER A 124 -11.76 -14.59 7.38
CA SER A 124 -12.57 -14.60 6.15
C SER A 124 -12.28 -15.86 5.31
N GLN A 125 -11.01 -16.22 5.15
CA GLN A 125 -10.60 -17.43 4.46
C GLN A 125 -11.15 -18.70 5.14
N GLU A 126 -11.06 -18.78 6.47
CA GLU A 126 -11.51 -19.93 7.24
C GLU A 126 -13.03 -20.10 7.20
N THR A 127 -13.78 -19.01 7.22
CA THR A 127 -15.24 -19.02 7.36
C THR A 127 -15.98 -18.86 6.04
N GLY A 128 -15.32 -18.35 4.99
CA GLY A 128 -15.94 -17.93 3.74
C GLY A 128 -16.83 -16.69 3.88
N LEU A 129 -16.72 -15.96 4.99
CA LEU A 129 -17.56 -14.80 5.28
C LEU A 129 -16.78 -13.50 5.19
N ARG A 130 -17.49 -12.44 4.85
CA ARG A 130 -17.00 -11.07 4.97
C ARG A 130 -16.88 -10.70 6.45
N ILE A 131 -15.73 -10.18 6.86
CA ILE A 131 -15.44 -9.76 8.24
C ILE A 131 -15.44 -8.25 8.31
N LYS A 132 -16.25 -7.69 9.21
CA LYS A 132 -16.26 -6.25 9.47
C LYS A 132 -15.16 -5.91 10.47
N LEU A 133 -14.32 -4.93 10.13
CA LEU A 133 -13.33 -4.39 11.04
C LEU A 133 -13.98 -3.49 12.08
N SER A 134 -13.38 -3.43 13.27
CA SER A 134 -13.82 -2.64 14.40
C SER A 134 -12.89 -1.48 14.72
N SER A 135 -11.61 -1.62 14.41
CA SER A 135 -10.62 -0.57 14.64
C SER A 135 -10.65 0.50 13.55
N SER A 136 -10.16 1.66 13.89
CA SER A 136 -9.91 2.76 12.97
C SER A 136 -8.67 3.52 13.44
N PHE A 137 -8.13 4.38 12.59
CA PHE A 137 -7.04 5.28 12.95
C PHE A 137 -7.32 6.68 12.41
N PRO A 138 -6.74 7.72 13.04
CA PRO A 138 -6.95 9.09 12.57
C PRO A 138 -6.37 9.28 11.17
N TYR A 139 -7.16 9.91 10.30
CA TYR A 139 -6.76 10.29 8.96
C TYR A 139 -6.96 11.81 8.78
N PRO A 140 -6.09 12.52 8.04
CA PRO A 140 -4.94 12.05 7.27
C PRO A 140 -3.73 11.69 8.14
N LEU A 141 -2.97 10.67 7.70
CA LEU A 141 -1.70 10.28 8.34
C LEU A 141 -0.63 11.36 8.20
N PHE A 142 -0.74 12.17 7.16
CA PHE A 142 0.13 13.30 6.88
C PHE A 142 -0.66 14.55 7.23
N GLY A 143 -0.19 15.27 8.26
CA GLY A 143 -0.81 16.52 8.69
C GLY A 143 -0.84 17.57 7.57
N GLU A 144 -1.76 18.49 7.72
CA GLU A 144 -1.91 19.68 6.86
C GLU A 144 -0.62 20.46 6.75
#